data_b7f27fdeb03fd9506c941a362793ee9e
#
_entry.id   b7f27fdeb03fd9506c941a362793ee9e
#
_cell.length_a   1.000
_cell.length_b   1.000
_cell.length_c   1.000
_cell.angle_alpha   90.00
_cell.angle_beta   90.00
_cell.angle_gamma   90.00
#
_symmetry.space_group_name_H-M   'P 1'
#
loop_
_entity.id
_entity.type
_entity.pdbx_description
1 polymer ?
#
loop_
_entity_poly.entity_id
_entity_poly.type
_entity_poly.pdbx_seq_one_letter_code
_entity_poly.pdbx_strand_id
1 'polypeptide(L)'
;MEKHFKRTLITTALPYANGPVHIGHLAGVYVPADIYARYLRLKGEEVLMIGGSDEHGVPITLRAKKEGITPQDVVDRYHGIIKKSFEEFGITFDIYSRTTSATHHQMASDFFRTLYDKGEFIEKTSEQYYDEEAKQFLADRYITGTCPHCGNEKAYGDQCEACGTSLSPTDLIDPKSAISGSKPVMRETKHWYLPLDKWEPFLRKWILEDH
;
A
#
# COMPACT_ATOMS: atom_id res chain seq x y z
N MET A 1 37.97 -3.08 7.84
CA MET A 1 37.46 -2.48 9.08
C MET A 1 35.95 -2.78 9.14
N GLU A 2 35.48 -3.48 10.17
CA GLU A 2 34.03 -3.62 10.37
C GLU A 2 33.42 -2.23 10.58
N LYS A 3 32.42 -1.87 9.78
CA LYS A 3 31.65 -0.63 9.97
C LYS A 3 30.86 -0.75 11.28
N HIS A 4 31.25 -0.08 12.34
CA HIS A 4 30.45 0.05 13.56
C HIS A 4 29.39 1.13 13.36
N PHE A 5 28.12 0.70 13.26
CA PHE A 5 26.99 1.61 13.24
C PHE A 5 26.65 2.04 14.67
N LYS A 6 26.29 3.31 14.84
CA LYS A 6 25.89 3.85 16.16
C LYS A 6 24.59 3.20 16.67
N ARG A 7 23.69 2.90 15.75
CA ARG A 7 22.36 2.30 16.04
C ARG A 7 21.82 1.60 14.79
N THR A 8 20.91 0.67 14.99
CA THR A 8 20.24 -0.08 13.92
C THR A 8 18.75 0.19 13.97
N LEU A 9 18.17 0.64 12.86
CA LEU A 9 16.74 0.73 12.66
C LEU A 9 16.28 -0.45 11.82
N ILE A 10 15.35 -1.24 12.36
CA ILE A 10 14.70 -2.34 11.65
C ILE A 10 13.27 -1.93 11.32
N THR A 11 12.92 -1.92 10.04
CA THR A 11 11.57 -1.66 9.55
C THR A 11 11.00 -2.94 8.95
N THR A 12 9.72 -3.18 9.17
CA THR A 12 9.00 -4.30 8.57
C THR A 12 7.99 -3.81 7.54
N ALA A 13 7.69 -4.64 6.56
CA ALA A 13 6.57 -4.38 5.66
C ALA A 13 5.28 -4.24 6.48
N LEU A 14 4.43 -3.28 6.10
CA LEU A 14 3.17 -3.03 6.78
C LEU A 14 2.13 -4.06 6.33
N PRO A 15 1.53 -4.86 7.24
CA PRO A 15 0.43 -5.73 6.88
C PRO A 15 -0.80 -4.90 6.56
N TYR A 16 -1.54 -5.32 5.54
CA TYR A 16 -2.73 -4.63 5.09
C TYR A 16 -3.91 -4.89 6.03
N ALA A 17 -4.50 -3.83 6.60
CA ALA A 17 -5.54 -3.93 7.63
C ALA A 17 -6.94 -4.26 7.06
N ASN A 18 -7.02 -5.32 6.25
CA ASN A 18 -8.26 -5.85 5.69
C ASN A 18 -8.52 -7.31 6.06
N GLY A 19 -7.65 -7.91 6.87
CA GLY A 19 -7.72 -9.30 7.31
C GLY A 19 -6.69 -9.61 8.41
N PRO A 20 -6.78 -10.78 9.07
CA PRO A 20 -5.76 -11.23 10.01
C PRO A 20 -4.46 -11.59 9.31
N VAL A 21 -3.36 -11.54 10.04
CA VAL A 21 -2.10 -12.13 9.57
C VAL A 21 -2.18 -13.65 9.54
N HIS A 22 -1.41 -14.27 8.66
CA HIS A 22 -1.28 -15.72 8.55
C HIS A 22 0.18 -16.14 8.62
N ILE A 23 0.43 -17.45 8.66
CA ILE A 23 1.77 -18.02 8.83
C ILE A 23 2.79 -17.50 7.81
N GLY A 24 2.37 -17.22 6.57
CA GLY A 24 3.25 -16.62 5.54
C GLY A 24 3.74 -15.22 5.90
N HIS A 25 2.89 -14.38 6.51
CA HIS A 25 3.29 -13.08 7.02
C HIS A 25 4.31 -13.24 8.17
N LEU A 26 4.01 -14.12 9.12
CA LEU A 26 4.85 -14.33 10.29
C LEU A 26 6.23 -14.87 9.90
N ALA A 27 6.25 -15.98 9.14
CA ALA A 27 7.50 -16.65 8.76
C ALA A 27 8.33 -15.86 7.73
N GLY A 28 7.66 -15.11 6.83
CA GLY A 28 8.34 -14.39 5.77
C GLY A 28 8.92 -13.02 6.19
N VAL A 29 8.34 -12.37 7.19
CA VAL A 29 8.70 -10.98 7.54
C VAL A 29 8.94 -10.80 9.03
N TYR A 30 7.93 -11.03 9.87
CA TYR A 30 7.94 -10.50 11.24
C TYR A 30 8.81 -11.32 12.20
N VAL A 31 8.77 -12.65 12.11
CA VAL A 31 9.64 -13.52 12.92
C VAL A 31 11.12 -13.34 12.55
N PRO A 32 11.54 -13.36 11.28
CA PRO A 32 12.92 -13.07 10.91
C PRO A 32 13.42 -11.71 11.40
N ALA A 33 12.58 -10.65 11.29
CA ALA A 33 12.93 -9.32 11.77
C ALA A 33 13.12 -9.29 13.30
N ASP A 34 12.23 -9.95 14.04
CA ASP A 34 12.30 -10.03 15.51
C ASP A 34 13.52 -10.84 15.97
N ILE A 35 13.83 -11.95 15.30
CA ILE A 35 15.04 -12.74 15.58
C ILE A 35 16.28 -11.87 15.41
N TYR A 36 16.37 -11.09 14.34
CA TYR A 36 17.49 -10.20 14.09
C TYR A 36 17.57 -9.07 15.12
N ALA A 37 16.44 -8.45 15.47
CA ALA A 37 16.38 -7.44 16.51
C ALA A 37 16.86 -7.98 17.87
N ARG A 38 16.41 -9.17 18.27
CA ARG A 38 16.84 -9.83 19.49
C ARG A 38 18.32 -10.17 19.49
N TYR A 39 18.83 -10.69 18.37
CA TYR A 39 20.27 -10.97 18.22
C TYR A 39 21.11 -9.73 18.45
N LEU A 40 20.77 -8.60 17.83
CA LEU A 40 21.51 -7.35 18.01
C LEU A 40 21.41 -6.81 19.44
N ARG A 41 20.21 -6.87 20.05
CA ARG A 41 20.02 -6.47 21.45
C ARG A 41 20.85 -7.33 22.42
N LEU A 42 20.94 -8.64 22.17
CA LEU A 42 21.81 -9.54 22.96
C LEU A 42 23.30 -9.20 22.81
N LYS A 43 23.72 -8.65 21.67
CA LYS A 43 25.08 -8.13 21.49
C LYS A 43 25.31 -6.79 22.18
N GLY A 44 24.29 -6.17 22.78
CA GLY A 44 24.38 -4.86 23.40
C GLY A 44 24.31 -3.69 22.41
N GLU A 45 23.86 -3.93 21.18
CA GLU A 45 23.69 -2.88 20.18
C GLU A 45 22.39 -2.08 20.40
N GLU A 46 22.42 -0.77 20.08
CA GLU A 46 21.22 0.08 20.12
C GLU A 46 20.32 -0.25 18.90
N VAL A 47 19.14 -0.81 19.15
CA VAL A 47 18.21 -1.26 18.13
C VAL A 47 16.83 -0.68 18.34
N LEU A 48 16.24 -0.14 17.28
CA LEU A 48 14.84 0.25 17.22
C LEU A 48 14.13 -0.57 16.14
N MET A 49 13.15 -1.39 16.51
CA MET A 49 12.32 -2.16 15.61
C MET A 49 10.94 -1.54 15.50
N ILE A 50 10.56 -1.09 14.32
CA ILE A 50 9.28 -0.42 14.08
C ILE A 50 8.47 -1.16 13.02
N GLY A 51 7.15 -1.12 13.19
CA GLY A 51 6.17 -1.63 12.24
C GLY A 51 4.86 -0.86 12.34
N GLY A 52 3.88 -1.33 11.64
CA GLY A 52 2.53 -0.74 11.65
C GLY A 52 1.63 -1.45 10.68
N SER A 53 0.36 -1.04 10.60
CA SER A 53 -0.60 -1.53 9.62
C SER A 53 -0.79 -0.53 8.49
N ASP A 54 -0.91 -1.06 7.26
CA ASP A 54 -1.35 -0.31 6.08
C ASP A 54 -2.88 -0.26 6.07
N GLU A 55 -3.44 0.96 6.12
CA GLU A 55 -4.84 1.18 6.40
C GLU A 55 -5.58 1.97 5.32
N HIS A 56 -4.96 2.16 4.16
CA HIS A 56 -5.57 2.85 3.03
C HIS A 56 -5.72 1.93 1.82
N GLY A 57 -6.77 2.15 1.04
CA GLY A 57 -6.95 1.51 -0.27
C GLY A 57 -8.32 0.91 -0.50
N VAL A 58 -8.52 0.52 -1.75
CA VAL A 58 -9.78 0.03 -2.33
C VAL A 58 -10.39 -1.17 -1.58
N PRO A 59 -9.63 -2.24 -1.25
CA PRO A 59 -10.21 -3.41 -0.59
C PRO A 59 -10.83 -3.10 0.78
N ILE A 60 -10.28 -2.13 1.54
CA ILE A 60 -10.83 -1.69 2.82
C ILE A 60 -12.18 -1.00 2.60
N THR A 61 -12.25 -0.09 1.62
CA THR A 61 -13.50 0.64 1.29
C THR A 61 -14.59 -0.30 0.80
N LEU A 62 -14.24 -1.26 -0.07
CA LEU A 62 -15.19 -2.26 -0.55
C LEU A 62 -15.70 -3.17 0.58
N ARG A 63 -14.81 -3.56 1.50
CA ARG A 63 -15.20 -4.33 2.68
C ARG A 63 -16.12 -3.55 3.59
N ALA A 64 -15.79 -2.30 3.90
CA ALA A 64 -16.61 -1.41 4.69
C ALA A 64 -18.04 -1.30 4.12
N LYS A 65 -18.13 -1.08 2.79
CA LYS A 65 -19.41 -1.01 2.09
C LYS A 65 -20.20 -2.34 2.19
N LYS A 66 -19.53 -3.48 2.00
CA LYS A 66 -20.17 -4.80 2.11
C LYS A 66 -20.68 -5.10 3.50
N GLU A 67 -19.96 -4.66 4.54
CA GLU A 67 -20.31 -4.87 5.95
C GLU A 67 -21.25 -3.77 6.50
N GLY A 68 -21.51 -2.68 5.76
CA GLY A 68 -22.35 -1.56 6.21
C GLY A 68 -21.72 -0.72 7.33
N ILE A 69 -20.41 -0.66 7.39
CA ILE A 69 -19.62 0.07 8.40
C ILE A 69 -18.68 1.06 7.72
N THR A 70 -17.99 1.89 8.50
CA THR A 70 -17.00 2.82 7.94
C THR A 70 -15.67 2.13 7.62
N PRO A 71 -14.87 2.66 6.68
CA PRO A 71 -13.48 2.20 6.47
C PRO A 71 -12.64 2.25 7.74
N GLN A 72 -12.88 3.24 8.61
CA GLN A 72 -12.18 3.36 9.90
C GLN A 72 -12.51 2.18 10.83
N ASP A 73 -13.79 1.75 10.91
CA ASP A 73 -14.18 0.60 11.71
C ASP A 73 -13.49 -0.70 11.25
N VAL A 74 -13.31 -0.86 9.93
CA VAL A 74 -12.59 -2.02 9.36
C VAL A 74 -11.14 -2.00 9.82
N VAL A 75 -10.43 -0.89 9.62
CA VAL A 75 -9.00 -0.83 9.96
C VAL A 75 -8.75 -0.86 11.46
N ASP A 76 -9.61 -0.28 12.28
CA ASP A 76 -9.50 -0.36 13.75
C ASP A 76 -9.60 -1.80 14.23
N ARG A 77 -10.55 -2.56 13.69
CA ARG A 77 -10.71 -3.99 13.98
C ARG A 77 -9.46 -4.77 13.62
N TYR A 78 -8.98 -4.65 12.38
CA TYR A 78 -7.85 -5.46 11.90
C TYR A 78 -6.51 -5.00 12.45
N HIS A 79 -6.29 -3.71 12.65
CA HIS A 79 -5.13 -3.22 13.39
C HIS A 79 -5.02 -3.88 14.78
N GLY A 80 -6.13 -3.90 15.52
CA GLY A 80 -6.19 -4.54 16.85
C GLY A 80 -5.89 -6.03 16.80
N ILE A 81 -6.49 -6.77 15.85
CA ILE A 81 -6.26 -8.21 15.67
C ILE A 81 -4.80 -8.49 15.31
N ILE A 82 -4.24 -7.75 14.35
CA ILE A 82 -2.86 -7.92 13.88
C ILE A 82 -1.87 -7.62 15.01
N LYS A 83 -2.04 -6.49 15.70
CA LYS A 83 -1.20 -6.10 16.83
C LYS A 83 -1.20 -7.16 17.93
N LYS A 84 -2.39 -7.61 18.31
CA LYS A 84 -2.55 -8.68 19.31
C LYS A 84 -1.88 -10.00 18.87
N SER A 85 -1.99 -10.36 17.58
CA SER A 85 -1.33 -11.55 17.05
C SER A 85 0.19 -11.47 17.19
N PHE A 86 0.79 -10.31 16.94
CA PHE A 86 2.23 -10.10 17.14
C PHE A 86 2.63 -10.17 18.61
N GLU A 87 1.84 -9.60 19.51
CA GLU A 87 2.06 -9.68 20.96
C GLU A 87 2.00 -11.14 21.46
N GLU A 88 0.99 -11.91 21.02
CA GLU A 88 0.83 -13.32 21.36
C GLU A 88 1.96 -14.20 20.81
N PHE A 89 2.52 -13.84 19.64
CA PHE A 89 3.70 -14.48 19.06
C PHE A 89 5.02 -14.05 19.73
N GLY A 90 4.96 -13.06 20.62
CA GLY A 90 6.13 -12.52 21.31
C GLY A 90 7.03 -11.67 20.42
N ILE A 91 6.53 -11.11 19.31
CA ILE A 91 7.28 -10.20 18.45
C ILE A 91 7.45 -8.85 19.15
N THR A 92 8.68 -8.36 19.25
CA THR A 92 9.08 -7.24 20.12
C THR A 92 9.27 -5.95 19.36
N PHE A 93 8.19 -5.40 18.79
CA PHE A 93 8.22 -4.05 18.26
C PHE A 93 8.43 -3.01 19.38
N ASP A 94 9.33 -2.05 19.16
CA ASP A 94 9.42 -0.87 20.02
C ASP A 94 8.25 0.08 19.73
N ILE A 95 7.85 0.19 18.45
CA ILE A 95 6.68 0.96 18.01
C ILE A 95 5.92 0.13 16.97
N TYR A 96 4.64 -0.14 17.23
CA TYR A 96 3.70 -0.64 16.24
C TYR A 96 2.63 0.41 15.99
N SER A 97 2.79 1.15 14.88
CA SER A 97 1.97 2.30 14.49
C SER A 97 0.91 1.91 13.44
N ARG A 98 0.36 2.91 12.76
CA ARG A 98 -0.65 2.75 11.71
C ARG A 98 -0.65 3.93 10.75
N THR A 99 -1.01 3.71 9.49
CA THR A 99 -1.00 4.77 8.47
C THR A 99 -2.14 5.78 8.62
N THR A 100 -3.19 5.47 9.41
CA THR A 100 -4.24 6.44 9.79
C THR A 100 -3.89 7.29 11.01
N SER A 101 -2.69 7.15 11.58
CA SER A 101 -2.27 8.01 12.69
C SER A 101 -2.10 9.48 12.26
N ALA A 102 -2.38 10.40 13.17
CA ALA A 102 -2.21 11.84 12.90
C ALA A 102 -0.77 12.19 12.50
N THR A 103 0.23 11.55 13.12
CA THR A 103 1.64 11.72 12.76
C THR A 103 1.91 11.29 11.32
N HIS A 104 1.40 10.12 10.91
CA HIS A 104 1.58 9.66 9.54
C HIS A 104 0.92 10.59 8.52
N HIS A 105 -0.33 11.02 8.77
CA HIS A 105 -1.03 11.97 7.91
C HIS A 105 -0.26 13.27 7.76
N GLN A 106 0.26 13.83 8.86
CA GLN A 106 1.07 15.05 8.82
C GLN A 106 2.33 14.84 7.98
N MET A 107 3.09 13.79 8.28
CA MET A 107 4.36 13.51 7.58
C MET A 107 4.15 13.25 6.09
N ALA A 108 3.17 12.45 5.70
CA ALA A 108 2.87 12.17 4.31
C ALA A 108 2.46 13.45 3.55
N SER A 109 1.64 14.30 4.18
CA SER A 109 1.24 15.60 3.60
C SER A 109 2.43 16.55 3.45
N ASP A 110 3.32 16.60 4.42
CA ASP A 110 4.50 17.45 4.39
C ASP A 110 5.52 16.98 3.33
N PHE A 111 5.68 15.66 3.16
CA PHE A 111 6.47 15.09 2.07
C PHE A 111 5.94 15.51 0.71
N PHE A 112 4.65 15.31 0.48
CA PHE A 112 4.02 15.70 -0.78
C PHE A 112 4.20 17.20 -1.04
N ARG A 113 3.87 18.04 -0.05
CA ARG A 113 4.00 19.50 -0.17
C ARG A 113 5.43 19.93 -0.46
N THR A 114 6.41 19.33 0.22
CA THR A 114 7.82 19.64 -0.02
C THR A 114 8.25 19.37 -1.45
N LEU A 115 7.82 18.26 -2.04
CA LEU A 115 8.12 17.92 -3.43
C LEU A 115 7.36 18.82 -4.41
N TYR A 116 6.11 19.14 -4.08
CA TYR A 116 5.29 20.07 -4.87
C TYR A 116 5.91 21.47 -4.92
N ASP A 117 6.28 22.02 -3.77
CA ASP A 117 6.89 23.36 -3.66
C ASP A 117 8.26 23.43 -4.35
N LYS A 118 8.97 22.32 -4.43
CA LYS A 118 10.22 22.19 -5.20
C LYS A 118 10.00 22.05 -6.71
N GLY A 119 8.77 21.91 -7.18
CA GLY A 119 8.46 21.72 -8.60
C GLY A 119 8.88 20.35 -9.15
N GLU A 120 8.94 19.34 -8.29
CA GLU A 120 9.37 17.99 -8.70
C GLU A 120 8.28 17.19 -9.42
N PHE A 121 7.02 17.64 -9.33
CA PHE A 121 5.93 17.00 -10.04
C PHE A 121 5.68 17.62 -11.42
N ILE A 122 5.23 16.78 -12.36
CA ILE A 122 4.63 17.20 -13.63
C ILE A 122 3.14 16.93 -13.59
N GLU A 123 2.35 17.89 -14.06
CA GLU A 123 0.91 17.72 -14.22
C GLU A 123 0.60 17.18 -15.61
N LYS A 124 -0.21 16.12 -15.68
CA LYS A 124 -0.73 15.58 -16.94
C LYS A 124 -2.23 15.40 -16.85
N THR A 125 -2.91 15.77 -17.92
CA THR A 125 -4.32 15.47 -18.12
C THR A 125 -4.43 14.09 -18.77
N SER A 126 -5.34 13.26 -18.25
CA SER A 126 -5.66 11.94 -18.79
C SER A 126 -7.15 11.66 -18.63
N GLU A 127 -7.65 10.69 -19.37
CA GLU A 127 -8.99 10.18 -19.17
C GLU A 127 -8.99 9.04 -18.17
N GLN A 128 -9.98 9.01 -17.28
CA GLN A 128 -10.19 7.96 -16.29
C GLN A 128 -11.66 7.62 -16.16
N TYR A 129 -11.97 6.39 -15.83
CA TYR A 129 -13.34 5.99 -15.56
C TYR A 129 -13.93 6.71 -14.36
N TYR A 130 -15.14 7.20 -14.55
CA TYR A 130 -15.95 7.91 -13.54
C TYR A 130 -17.28 7.20 -13.37
N ASP A 131 -17.66 6.97 -12.12
CA ASP A 131 -18.96 6.43 -11.74
C ASP A 131 -19.94 7.57 -11.48
N GLU A 132 -20.96 7.72 -12.33
CA GLU A 132 -21.94 8.79 -12.23
C GLU A 132 -22.90 8.62 -11.05
N GLU A 133 -23.18 7.36 -10.65
CA GLU A 133 -24.02 7.07 -9.50
C GLU A 133 -23.29 7.29 -8.18
N ALA A 134 -22.05 6.81 -8.07
CA ALA A 134 -21.19 7.03 -6.90
C ALA A 134 -20.53 8.41 -6.88
N LYS A 135 -20.62 9.17 -7.99
CA LYS A 135 -20.05 10.53 -8.17
C LYS A 135 -18.56 10.60 -7.86
N GLN A 136 -17.80 9.64 -8.33
CA GLN A 136 -16.35 9.60 -8.11
C GLN A 136 -15.59 8.95 -9.26
N PHE A 137 -14.29 9.31 -9.40
CA PHE A 137 -13.37 8.58 -10.24
C PHE A 137 -13.08 7.20 -9.66
N LEU A 138 -12.87 6.24 -10.54
CA LEU A 138 -12.62 4.86 -10.18
C LEU A 138 -11.13 4.55 -10.27
N ALA A 139 -10.52 4.14 -9.16
CA ALA A 139 -9.23 3.47 -9.19
C ALA A 139 -9.37 2.10 -9.87
N ASP A 140 -8.27 1.57 -10.38
CA ASP A 140 -8.27 0.36 -11.22
C ASP A 140 -9.00 -0.82 -10.58
N ARG A 141 -8.84 -1.04 -9.28
CA ARG A 141 -9.55 -2.10 -8.54
C ARG A 141 -11.02 -1.80 -8.20
N TYR A 142 -11.49 -0.60 -8.48
CA TYR A 142 -12.93 -0.30 -8.48
C TYR A 142 -13.62 -0.65 -9.78
N ILE A 143 -12.89 -1.15 -10.77
CA ILE A 143 -13.41 -1.53 -12.08
C ILE A 143 -13.28 -3.04 -12.22
N THR A 144 -14.37 -3.69 -12.57
CA THR A 144 -14.41 -5.13 -12.85
C THR A 144 -14.99 -5.35 -14.25
N GLY A 145 -14.61 -6.43 -14.89
CA GLY A 145 -15.10 -6.78 -16.22
C GLY A 145 -14.57 -8.13 -16.68
N THR A 146 -14.79 -8.45 -17.95
CA THR A 146 -14.30 -9.69 -18.52
C THR A 146 -12.87 -9.52 -19.03
N CYS A 147 -11.98 -10.41 -18.61
CA CYS A 147 -10.61 -10.46 -19.07
C CYS A 147 -10.54 -10.79 -20.57
N PRO A 148 -9.87 -9.98 -21.39
CA PRO A 148 -9.75 -10.25 -22.84
C PRO A 148 -8.87 -11.47 -23.16
N HIS A 149 -8.04 -11.93 -22.20
CA HIS A 149 -7.11 -13.06 -22.41
C HIS A 149 -7.72 -14.42 -22.07
N CYS A 150 -8.45 -14.54 -20.95
CA CYS A 150 -8.93 -15.83 -20.48
C CYS A 150 -10.45 -15.92 -20.31
N GLY A 151 -11.19 -14.83 -20.56
CA GLY A 151 -12.65 -14.81 -20.45
C GLY A 151 -13.17 -14.79 -19.00
N ASN A 152 -12.32 -14.63 -18.01
CA ASN A 152 -12.78 -14.48 -16.61
C ASN A 152 -13.63 -13.21 -16.46
N GLU A 153 -14.90 -13.38 -16.09
CA GLU A 153 -15.88 -12.30 -15.96
C GLU A 153 -15.69 -11.43 -14.71
N LYS A 154 -14.70 -11.77 -13.86
CA LYS A 154 -14.41 -11.07 -12.60
C LYS A 154 -12.96 -10.56 -12.55
N ALA A 155 -12.41 -10.13 -13.67
CA ALA A 155 -11.10 -9.50 -13.71
C ALA A 155 -11.19 -8.07 -13.17
N TYR A 156 -10.13 -7.63 -12.47
CA TYR A 156 -9.97 -6.23 -12.05
C TYR A 156 -9.26 -5.41 -13.12
N GLY A 157 -9.36 -4.09 -13.02
CA GLY A 157 -8.78 -3.18 -14.00
C GLY A 157 -7.25 -3.14 -14.01
N ASP A 158 -6.57 -3.65 -12.98
CA ASP A 158 -5.11 -3.75 -12.90
C ASP A 158 -4.57 -5.14 -13.24
N GLN A 159 -5.38 -6.19 -12.96
CA GLN A 159 -4.91 -7.57 -13.10
C GLN A 159 -6.09 -8.55 -13.19
N CYS A 160 -5.92 -9.62 -13.96
CA CYS A 160 -6.80 -10.77 -13.91
C CYS A 160 -6.29 -11.79 -12.89
N GLU A 161 -7.03 -12.01 -11.81
CA GLU A 161 -6.66 -12.96 -10.75
C GLU A 161 -6.68 -14.44 -11.21
N ALA A 162 -7.36 -14.75 -12.34
CA ALA A 162 -7.43 -16.11 -12.86
C ALA A 162 -6.22 -16.50 -13.71
N CYS A 163 -5.71 -15.60 -14.54
CA CYS A 163 -4.58 -15.89 -15.44
C CYS A 163 -3.31 -15.09 -15.12
N GLY A 164 -3.36 -14.18 -14.15
CA GLY A 164 -2.21 -13.37 -13.71
C GLY A 164 -1.81 -12.27 -14.69
N THR A 165 -2.55 -12.04 -15.79
CA THR A 165 -2.19 -11.00 -16.75
C THR A 165 -2.44 -9.61 -16.16
N SER A 166 -1.45 -8.71 -16.29
CA SER A 166 -1.63 -7.28 -16.00
C SER A 166 -2.56 -6.66 -17.05
N LEU A 167 -3.45 -5.80 -16.60
CA LEU A 167 -4.46 -5.14 -17.42
C LEU A 167 -4.45 -3.63 -17.17
N SER A 168 -4.97 -2.88 -18.12
CA SER A 168 -5.48 -1.53 -17.90
C SER A 168 -7.00 -1.60 -17.78
N PRO A 169 -7.65 -0.70 -17.04
CA PRO A 169 -9.11 -0.68 -16.92
C PRO A 169 -9.83 -0.62 -18.28
N THR A 170 -9.20 0.00 -19.27
CA THR A 170 -9.70 0.11 -20.66
C THR A 170 -9.60 -1.18 -21.47
N ASP A 171 -8.83 -2.16 -21.02
CA ASP A 171 -8.69 -3.46 -21.70
C ASP A 171 -9.86 -4.39 -21.37
N LEU A 172 -10.55 -4.15 -20.26
CA LEU A 172 -11.66 -4.99 -19.83
C LEU A 172 -12.85 -4.93 -20.81
N ILE A 173 -13.42 -6.07 -21.10
CA ILE A 173 -14.68 -6.18 -21.83
C ILE A 173 -15.82 -5.94 -20.83
N ASP A 174 -16.77 -5.09 -21.19
CA ASP A 174 -17.92 -4.69 -20.38
C ASP A 174 -17.55 -4.23 -18.96
N PRO A 175 -16.72 -3.17 -18.83
CA PRO A 175 -16.30 -2.67 -17.53
C PRO A 175 -17.48 -2.17 -16.70
N LYS A 176 -17.47 -2.50 -15.41
CA LYS A 176 -18.48 -2.09 -14.42
C LYS A 176 -17.82 -1.53 -13.17
N SER A 177 -18.46 -0.56 -12.56
CA SER A 177 -18.06 -0.07 -11.24
C SER A 177 -18.31 -1.15 -10.17
N ALA A 178 -17.30 -1.52 -9.41
CA ALA A 178 -17.46 -2.38 -8.24
C ALA A 178 -18.18 -1.67 -7.07
N ILE A 179 -18.40 -0.34 -7.19
CA ILE A 179 -19.07 0.46 -6.17
C ILE A 179 -20.58 0.46 -6.38
N SER A 180 -21.06 0.84 -7.57
CA SER A 180 -22.49 0.94 -7.89
C SER A 180 -23.02 -0.22 -8.72
N GLY A 181 -22.14 -0.89 -9.47
CA GLY A 181 -22.52 -1.88 -10.49
C GLY A 181 -22.83 -1.24 -11.85
N SER A 182 -22.86 0.09 -11.94
CA SER A 182 -23.15 0.82 -13.18
C SER A 182 -22.00 0.75 -14.18
N LYS A 183 -22.30 1.03 -15.45
CA LYS A 183 -21.28 1.20 -16.48
C LYS A 183 -20.61 2.56 -16.31
N PRO A 184 -19.29 2.60 -16.07
CA PRO A 184 -18.58 3.86 -15.89
C PRO A 184 -18.40 4.59 -17.23
N VAL A 185 -18.22 5.91 -17.14
CA VAL A 185 -17.94 6.80 -18.29
C VAL A 185 -16.52 7.34 -18.21
N MET A 186 -15.91 7.62 -19.36
CA MET A 186 -14.60 8.29 -19.39
C MET A 186 -14.78 9.78 -19.11
N ARG A 187 -13.96 10.31 -18.22
CA ARG A 187 -13.87 11.76 -17.91
C ARG A 187 -12.41 12.18 -17.79
N GLU A 188 -12.17 13.40 -18.25
CA GLU A 188 -10.87 14.06 -18.12
C GLU A 188 -10.56 14.37 -16.65
N THR A 189 -9.33 14.09 -16.22
CA THR A 189 -8.82 14.43 -14.91
C THR A 189 -7.34 14.77 -14.98
N LYS A 190 -6.85 15.49 -13.97
CA LYS A 190 -5.45 15.88 -13.85
C LYS A 190 -4.78 15.13 -12.74
N HIS A 191 -3.56 14.66 -13.01
CA HIS A 191 -2.73 13.95 -12.05
C HIS A 191 -1.34 14.54 -11.96
N TRP A 192 -0.73 14.45 -10.80
CA TRP A 192 0.67 14.75 -10.59
C TRP A 192 1.49 13.48 -10.71
N TYR A 193 2.56 13.56 -11.49
CA TYR A 193 3.50 12.48 -11.71
C TYR A 193 4.87 12.90 -11.22
N LEU A 194 5.55 12.02 -10.49
CA LEU A 194 6.96 12.17 -10.18
C LEU A 194 7.76 11.60 -11.37
N PRO A 195 8.53 12.42 -12.11
CA PRO A 195 9.27 11.98 -13.29
C PRO A 195 10.53 11.20 -12.88
N LEU A 196 10.38 9.89 -12.62
CA LEU A 196 11.45 9.03 -12.11
C LEU A 196 12.64 8.91 -13.06
N ASP A 197 12.45 9.13 -14.35
CA ASP A 197 13.49 9.20 -15.37
C ASP A 197 14.54 10.28 -15.05
N LYS A 198 14.15 11.42 -14.50
CA LYS A 198 15.06 12.46 -14.01
C LYS A 198 15.99 11.98 -12.89
N TRP A 199 15.52 11.05 -12.09
CA TRP A 199 16.21 10.56 -10.90
C TRP A 199 17.06 9.31 -11.17
N GLU A 200 16.91 8.68 -12.34
CA GLU A 200 17.62 7.44 -12.69
C GLU A 200 19.13 7.57 -12.52
N PRO A 201 19.81 8.63 -13.04
CA PRO A 201 21.28 8.74 -12.90
C PRO A 201 21.72 8.87 -11.43
N PHE A 202 20.98 9.65 -10.63
CA PHE A 202 21.25 9.80 -9.20
C PHE A 202 21.06 8.48 -8.45
N LEU A 203 19.93 7.80 -8.66
CA LEU A 203 19.60 6.54 -8.01
C LEU A 203 20.59 5.43 -8.40
N ARG A 204 20.97 5.38 -9.68
CA ARG A 204 21.99 4.43 -10.18
C ARG A 204 23.29 4.62 -9.45
N LYS A 205 23.78 5.84 -9.39
CA LYS A 205 25.02 6.17 -8.68
C LYS A 205 24.91 5.81 -7.20
N TRP A 206 23.87 6.24 -6.55
CA TRP A 206 23.66 6.01 -5.12
C TRP A 206 23.62 4.51 -4.77
N ILE A 207 22.91 3.69 -5.56
CA ILE A 207 22.76 2.26 -5.28
C ILE A 207 24.02 1.45 -5.66
N LEU A 208 24.66 1.78 -6.77
CA LEU A 208 25.75 0.95 -7.34
C LEU A 208 27.14 1.39 -6.91
N GLU A 209 27.35 2.66 -6.58
CA GLU A 209 28.67 3.22 -6.30
C GLU A 209 28.84 3.67 -4.85
N ASP A 210 27.80 4.23 -4.22
CA ASP A 210 27.86 4.85 -2.90
C ASP A 210 27.45 3.91 -1.75
N HIS A 211 27.00 2.67 -2.05
CA HIS A 211 26.56 1.67 -1.06
C HIS A 211 27.19 0.29 -1.26
#